data_8cf42febfa6bcb79aa04035cdeeac88b
#
_entry.id   8cf42febfa6bcb79aa04035cdeeac88b
#
_cell.length_a   1.000
_cell.length_b   1.000
_cell.length_c   1.000
_cell.angle_alpha   90.00
_cell.angle_beta   90.00
_cell.angle_gamma   90.00
#
_symmetry.space_group_name_H-M   'P 1'
#
loop_
_entity.id
_entity.type
_entity.pdbx_description
1 polymer ?
#
loop_
_entity_poly.entity_id
_entity_poly.type
_entity_poly.pdbx_seq_one_letter_code
_entity_poly.pdbx_strand_id
1 'polypeptide(L)' 'MATTMQIHIGNLIREELRRQGHTNAWLAERISVNVRTVNKIFTKPSIDTQRLYQISKELNKDFFECYSNEL' A
#
# COMPACT_ATOMS: atom_id res chain seq x y z
N MET A 1 28.85 -5.09 -0.56
CA MET A 1 28.24 -3.83 -0.14
C MET A 1 26.79 -4.06 0.21
N ALA A 2 26.43 -3.67 1.38
CA ALA A 2 25.04 -3.80 1.79
C ALA A 2 24.24 -2.67 1.18
N THR A 3 23.25 -3.02 0.45
CA THR A 3 22.31 -2.04 -0.07
C THR A 3 21.09 -2.09 0.82
N THR A 4 20.83 -0.99 1.47
CA THR A 4 19.61 -0.90 2.24
C THR A 4 18.46 -0.65 1.28
N MET A 5 17.62 -1.65 1.14
CA MET A 5 16.41 -1.45 0.40
C MET A 5 15.46 -0.63 1.24
N GLN A 6 15.09 0.49 0.69
CA GLN A 6 14.07 1.30 1.35
C GLN A 6 12.74 1.05 0.67
N ILE A 7 11.91 0.32 1.36
CA ILE A 7 10.57 0.04 0.88
C ILE A 7 9.69 1.21 1.31
N HIS A 8 9.09 1.86 0.34
CA HIS A 8 8.11 2.90 0.61
C HIS A 8 6.75 2.33 0.31
N ILE A 9 6.09 1.81 1.34
CA ILE A 9 4.86 1.06 1.15
C ILE A 9 3.75 1.91 0.53
N GLY A 10 3.69 3.19 0.90
CA GLY A 10 2.70 4.09 0.33
C GLY A 10 2.82 4.22 -1.18
N ASN A 11 4.05 4.31 -1.67
CA ASN A 11 4.28 4.39 -3.11
C ASN A 11 3.89 3.10 -3.81
N LEU A 12 4.21 1.96 -3.21
CA LEU A 12 3.88 0.67 -3.80
C LEU A 12 2.38 0.48 -3.90
N ILE A 13 1.65 0.89 -2.87
CA ILE A 13 0.19 0.80 -2.88
C ILE A 13 -0.38 1.70 -3.96
N ARG A 14 0.13 2.93 -4.04
CA ARG A 14 -0.33 3.89 -5.03
C ARG A 14 -0.10 3.38 -6.45
N GLU A 15 1.09 2.84 -6.71
CA GLU A 15 1.43 2.31 -8.03
C GLU A 15 0.51 1.16 -8.42
N GLU A 16 0.26 0.26 -7.49
CA GLU A 16 -0.61 -0.88 -7.78
C GLU A 16 -2.04 -0.43 -8.03
N LEU A 17 -2.51 0.52 -7.24
CA LEU A 17 -3.84 1.08 -7.41
C LEU A 17 -4.01 1.66 -8.82
N ARG A 18 -3.02 2.43 -9.26
CA ARG A 18 -3.04 3.02 -10.61
C ARG A 18 -2.96 1.96 -11.68
N ARG A 19 -2.11 0.96 -11.48
CA ARG A 19 -1.96 -0.13 -12.44
C ARG A 19 -3.28 -0.87 -12.65
N GLN A 20 -4.05 -1.03 -11.59
CA GLN A 20 -5.34 -1.70 -11.67
C GLN A 20 -6.46 -0.79 -12.15
N GLY A 21 -6.18 0.50 -12.34
CA GLY A 21 -7.18 1.43 -12.85
C GLY A 21 -8.19 1.92 -11.83
N HIS A 22 -7.88 1.77 -10.55
CA HIS A 22 -8.78 2.23 -9.50
C HIS A 22 -8.43 3.63 -9.04
N THR A 23 -9.43 4.33 -8.50
CA THR A 23 -9.25 5.67 -7.95
C THR A 23 -8.97 5.61 -6.46
N ASN A 24 -8.48 6.74 -5.92
CA ASN A 24 -8.28 6.87 -4.48
C ASN A 24 -9.60 6.69 -3.74
N ALA A 25 -10.68 7.23 -4.31
CA ALA A 25 -12.01 7.11 -3.70
C ALA A 25 -12.46 5.64 -3.65
N TRP A 26 -12.13 4.88 -4.67
CA TRP A 26 -12.44 3.45 -4.69
C TRP A 26 -11.78 2.74 -3.51
N LEU A 27 -10.49 2.99 -3.31
CA LEU A 27 -9.77 2.35 -2.20
C LEU A 27 -10.32 2.82 -0.85
N ALA A 28 -10.58 4.13 -0.73
CA ALA A 28 -11.11 4.68 0.51
C ALA A 28 -12.40 3.98 0.92
N GLU A 29 -13.28 3.76 -0.04
CA GLU A 29 -14.53 3.07 0.22
C GLU A 29 -14.29 1.63 0.65
N ARG A 30 -13.35 0.96 -0.02
CA ARG A 30 -13.07 -0.45 0.25
C ARG A 30 -12.53 -0.69 1.65
N ILE A 31 -11.73 0.23 2.16
CA ILE A 31 -11.14 0.07 3.49
C ILE A 31 -11.84 0.94 4.53
N SER A 32 -12.97 1.52 4.17
CA SER A 32 -13.88 2.25 5.09
C SER A 32 -13.20 3.47 5.72
N VAL A 33 -12.50 4.24 4.91
CA VAL A 33 -11.89 5.51 5.35
C VAL A 33 -12.25 6.57 4.34
N ASN A 34 -11.92 7.83 4.62
CA ASN A 34 -12.15 8.87 3.64
C ASN A 34 -10.93 9.00 2.71
N VAL A 35 -11.11 9.70 1.60
CA VAL A 35 -10.07 9.85 0.59
C VAL A 35 -8.83 10.53 1.16
N ARG A 36 -9.02 11.44 2.10
CA ARG A 36 -7.89 12.13 2.73
C ARG A 36 -6.98 11.15 3.45
N THR A 37 -7.55 10.13 4.08
CA THR A 37 -6.77 9.08 4.74
C THR A 37 -5.96 8.28 3.72
N VAL A 38 -6.56 7.97 2.57
CA VAL A 38 -5.84 7.26 1.51
C VAL A 38 -4.67 8.11 1.01
N ASN A 39 -4.90 9.39 0.81
CA ASN A 39 -3.84 10.29 0.36
C ASN A 39 -2.69 10.32 1.35
N LYS A 40 -2.99 10.27 2.65
CA LYS A 40 -1.95 10.22 3.69
C LYS A 40 -1.19 8.90 3.65
N ILE A 41 -1.89 7.80 3.43
CA ILE A 41 -1.24 6.48 3.34
C ILE A 41 -0.18 6.50 2.26
N PHE A 42 -0.46 7.13 1.13
CA PHE A 42 0.47 7.18 0.01
C PHE A 42 1.79 7.88 0.36
N THR A 43 1.78 8.73 1.37
CA THR A 43 2.99 9.46 1.76
C THR A 43 3.82 8.71 2.80
N LYS A 44 3.32 7.60 3.30
CA LYS A 44 3.98 6.89 4.41
C LYS A 44 4.89 5.80 3.89
N PRO A 45 6.14 5.78 4.36
CA PRO A 45 7.03 4.68 3.98
C PRO A 45 6.63 3.36 4.61
N SER A 46 5.89 3.39 5.71
CA SER A 46 5.37 2.17 6.33
C SER A 46 4.03 2.45 7.00
N ILE A 47 3.22 1.43 7.11
CA ILE A 47 1.92 1.52 7.77
C ILE A 47 1.77 0.28 8.65
N ASP A 48 0.76 0.28 9.53
CA ASP A 48 0.57 -0.87 10.38
C ASP A 48 0.15 -2.10 9.57
N THR A 49 0.44 -3.28 10.11
CA THR A 49 0.23 -4.52 9.38
C THR A 49 -1.23 -4.82 9.13
N GLN A 50 -2.11 -4.41 10.02
CA GLN A 50 -3.53 -4.66 9.83
C GLN A 50 -4.08 -3.85 8.67
N ARG A 51 -3.67 -2.59 8.56
CA ARG A 51 -4.06 -1.75 7.42
C ARG A 51 -3.48 -2.30 6.12
N LEU A 52 -2.23 -2.74 6.17
CA LEU A 52 -1.60 -3.31 4.99
C LEU A 52 -2.31 -4.58 4.56
N TYR A 53 -2.72 -5.41 5.50
CA TYR A 53 -3.48 -6.61 5.20
C TYR A 53 -4.81 -6.27 4.50
N GLN A 54 -5.52 -5.28 5.02
CA GLN A 54 -6.77 -4.83 4.42
C GLN A 54 -6.57 -4.42 2.96
N ILE A 55 -5.55 -3.59 2.73
CA ILE A 55 -5.27 -3.07 1.40
C ILE A 55 -4.85 -4.19 0.46
N SER A 56 -4.02 -5.11 0.98
CA SER A 56 -3.58 -6.27 0.19
C SER A 56 -4.77 -7.10 -0.28
N LYS A 57 -5.74 -7.31 0.60
CA LYS A 57 -6.94 -8.06 0.25
C LYS A 57 -7.74 -7.35 -0.84
N GLU A 58 -7.95 -6.05 -0.67
CA GLU A 58 -8.79 -5.30 -1.60
C GLU A 58 -8.15 -5.16 -2.98
N LEU A 59 -6.83 -5.05 -3.03
CA LEU A 59 -6.12 -4.95 -4.30
C LEU A 59 -5.67 -6.32 -4.82
N ASN A 60 -5.94 -7.37 -4.07
CA ASN A 60 -5.53 -8.73 -4.44
C ASN A 60 -4.05 -8.78 -4.76
N LYS A 61 -3.25 -8.14 -3.92
CA LYS A 61 -1.81 -8.05 -4.09
C LYS A 61 -1.14 -8.25 -2.74
N ASP A 62 -0.18 -9.16 -2.68
CA ASP A 62 0.54 -9.45 -1.45
C ASP A 62 1.65 -8.41 -1.24
N PHE A 63 1.34 -7.33 -0.54
CA PHE A 63 2.33 -6.30 -0.25
C PHE A 63 3.35 -6.74 0.79
N PHE A 64 3.06 -7.79 1.54
CA PHE A 64 4.04 -8.32 2.49
C PHE A 64 5.23 -8.96 1.79
N GLU A 65 5.03 -9.38 0.54
CA GLU A 65 6.08 -10.00 -0.25
C GLU A 65 7.26 -9.05 -0.46
N CYS A 66 7.01 -7.76 -0.55
CA CYS A 66 8.09 -6.80 -0.74
C CYS A 66 9.03 -6.79 0.46
N TYR A 67 8.52 -7.14 1.64
CA TYR A 67 9.36 -7.25 2.84
C TYR A 67 10.02 -8.63 2.91
N SER A 68 9.25 -9.68 2.68
CA SER A 68 9.80 -11.04 2.80
C SER A 68 10.88 -11.30 1.76
N ASN A 69 10.80 -10.67 0.61
CA ASN A 69 11.83 -10.81 -0.43
C ASN A 69 13.17 -10.20 -0.02
N GLU A 70 13.16 -9.37 1.04
CA GLU A 70 14.39 -8.76 1.55
C GLU A 70 15.04 -9.56 2.66
N LEU A 71 14.43 -10.62 3.10
CA LEU A 71 14.96 -11.44 4.21
C LEU A 71 16.08 -12.40 3.75
#